data_98c5b121e802b009f11a30232d61b0b4
#
_entry.id   98c5b121e802b009f11a30232d61b0b4
#
_cell.length_a   1.000
_cell.length_b   1.000
_cell.length_c   1.000
_cell.angle_alpha   90.00
_cell.angle_beta   90.00
_cell.angle_gamma   90.00
#
_symmetry.space_group_name_H-M   'P 1'
#
loop_
_entity.id
_entity.type
_entity.pdbx_description
1 polymer ?
#
loop_
_entity_poly.entity_id
_entity_poly.type
_entity_poly.pdbx_seq_one_letter_code
_entity_poly.pdbx_strand_id
1 'polypeptide(L)'
;MELLSGGMNSQTAAVTTPHARLIAKWVRAAGRADLIRGVHTAQVMKDRGIRAGAAALTLHGALTVPFLGGEIALLEDVPGRPLSTSTEDQSDWGATLAAVHVAQPHSHSPGFYSWLDDMSTALTS
;
A
#
# COMPACT_ATOMS: atom_id res chain seq x y z
N MET A 1 3.94 -2.32 -20.98
CA MET A 1 3.94 -2.86 -19.61
C MET A 1 5.37 -3.21 -19.23
N GLU A 2 5.80 -2.76 -18.09
CA GLU A 2 7.16 -2.98 -17.61
C GLU A 2 7.09 -3.66 -16.23
N LEU A 3 7.73 -4.82 -16.09
CA LEU A 3 7.83 -5.50 -14.80
C LEU A 3 8.77 -4.75 -13.86
N LEU A 4 8.32 -4.51 -12.64
CA LEU A 4 9.09 -3.85 -11.60
C LEU A 4 9.65 -4.89 -10.64
N SER A 5 10.88 -4.65 -10.15
CA SER A 5 11.50 -5.51 -9.15
C SER A 5 11.02 -5.10 -7.75
N GLY A 6 10.90 -6.07 -6.86
CA GLY A 6 10.56 -5.85 -5.45
C GLY A 6 9.19 -6.41 -5.07
N GLY A 7 9.09 -6.92 -3.88
CA GLY A 7 7.89 -7.56 -3.34
C GLY A 7 8.03 -9.07 -3.27
N MET A 8 7.94 -9.62 -2.06
CA MET A 8 8.11 -11.07 -1.85
C MET A 8 6.87 -11.88 -2.21
N ASN A 9 5.67 -11.28 -2.13
CA ASN A 9 4.40 -11.98 -2.28
C ASN A 9 3.51 -11.40 -3.39
N SER A 10 4.04 -10.47 -4.18
CA SER A 10 3.29 -9.83 -5.24
C SER A 10 4.16 -9.57 -6.46
N GLN A 11 3.52 -9.47 -7.62
CA GLN A 11 4.17 -8.99 -8.83
C GLN A 11 3.64 -7.60 -9.15
N THR A 12 4.53 -6.71 -9.55
CA THR A 12 4.19 -5.34 -9.93
C THR A 12 4.68 -5.04 -11.33
N ALA A 13 3.90 -4.26 -12.05
CA ALA A 13 4.23 -3.80 -13.39
C ALA A 13 3.78 -2.36 -13.59
N ALA A 14 4.58 -1.57 -14.29
CA ALA A 14 4.14 -0.24 -14.73
C ALA A 14 3.31 -0.40 -16.01
N VAL A 15 2.15 0.24 -16.03
CA VAL A 15 1.24 0.25 -17.18
C VAL A 15 1.05 1.69 -17.63
N THR A 16 1.44 1.98 -18.86
CA THR A 16 1.26 3.31 -19.45
C THR A 16 0.06 3.31 -20.36
N THR A 17 -0.87 4.22 -20.11
CA THR A 17 -2.01 4.49 -20.98
C THR A 17 -1.85 5.88 -21.62
N PRO A 18 -2.67 6.24 -22.65
CA PRO A 18 -2.64 7.59 -23.20
C PRO A 18 -2.95 8.70 -22.19
N HIS A 19 -3.57 8.35 -21.06
CA HIS A 19 -4.05 9.32 -20.07
C HIS A 19 -3.29 9.28 -18.75
N ALA A 20 -2.58 8.17 -18.43
CA ALA A 20 -1.93 8.02 -17.13
C ALA A 20 -0.90 6.90 -17.14
N ARG A 21 -0.01 6.96 -16.19
CA ARG A 21 0.85 5.84 -15.82
C ARG A 21 0.29 5.22 -14.53
N LEU A 22 0.08 3.91 -14.55
CA LEU A 22 -0.47 3.16 -13.42
C LEU A 22 0.49 2.05 -13.02
N ILE A 23 0.37 1.61 -11.78
CA ILE A 23 1.08 0.45 -11.27
C ILE A 23 0.08 -0.69 -11.10
N ALA A 24 0.27 -1.76 -11.86
CA ALA A 24 -0.51 -2.98 -11.67
C ALA A 24 0.15 -3.82 -10.58
N LYS A 25 -0.63 -4.22 -9.58
CA LYS A 25 -0.17 -5.10 -8.51
C LYS A 25 -1.03 -6.35 -8.49
N TRP A 26 -0.39 -7.50 -8.68
CA TRP A 26 -1.03 -8.80 -8.66
C TRP A 26 -0.56 -9.61 -7.46
N VAL A 27 -1.48 -10.31 -6.83
CA VAL A 27 -1.21 -11.25 -5.74
C VAL A 27 -1.88 -12.58 -6.01
N ARG A 28 -1.34 -13.64 -5.44
CA ARG A 28 -2.00 -14.95 -5.44
C ARG A 28 -3.30 -14.89 -4.64
N ALA A 29 -4.18 -15.87 -4.84
CA ALA A 29 -5.45 -15.94 -4.12
C ALA A 29 -5.28 -15.85 -2.59
N ALA A 30 -4.22 -16.43 -2.03
CA ALA A 30 -3.92 -16.36 -0.60
C ALA A 30 -3.63 -14.92 -0.12
N GLY A 31 -3.16 -14.03 -1.00
CA GLY A 31 -2.87 -12.63 -0.68
C GLY A 31 -4.03 -11.66 -0.93
N ARG A 32 -5.17 -12.16 -1.42
CA ARG A 32 -6.31 -11.33 -1.82
C ARG A 32 -6.82 -10.43 -0.70
N ALA A 33 -7.04 -10.98 0.48
CA ALA A 33 -7.57 -10.22 1.61
C ALA A 33 -6.62 -9.08 2.02
N ASP A 34 -5.32 -9.34 2.02
CA ASP A 34 -4.32 -8.33 2.34
C ASP A 34 -4.23 -7.25 1.28
N LEU A 35 -4.32 -7.61 0.00
CA LEU A 35 -4.38 -6.63 -1.09
C LEU A 35 -5.59 -5.71 -0.94
N ILE A 36 -6.77 -6.26 -0.70
CA ILE A 36 -8.01 -5.50 -0.54
C ILE A 36 -7.89 -4.55 0.64
N ARG A 37 -7.39 -5.00 1.78
CA ARG A 37 -7.18 -4.13 2.95
C ARG A 37 -6.18 -3.01 2.66
N GLY A 38 -5.08 -3.33 2.01
CA GLY A 38 -4.07 -2.35 1.64
C GLY A 38 -4.62 -1.28 0.69
N VAL A 39 -5.42 -1.68 -0.27
CA VAL A 39 -6.05 -0.76 -1.23
C VAL A 39 -7.08 0.14 -0.54
N HIS A 40 -7.86 -0.40 0.39
CA HIS A 40 -8.78 0.40 1.21
C HIS A 40 -8.03 1.41 2.08
N THR A 41 -6.95 0.99 2.72
CA THR A 41 -6.11 1.88 3.53
C THR A 41 -5.51 3.01 2.68
N ALA A 42 -5.00 2.69 1.49
CA ALA A 42 -4.47 3.70 0.58
C ALA A 42 -5.54 4.72 0.16
N GLN A 43 -6.79 4.28 -0.04
CA GLN A 43 -7.90 5.17 -0.34
C GLN A 43 -8.20 6.12 0.82
N VAL A 44 -8.21 5.63 2.04
CA VAL A 44 -8.39 6.45 3.26
C VAL A 44 -7.26 7.48 3.36
N MET A 45 -6.02 7.09 3.09
CA MET A 45 -4.87 8.01 3.10
C MET A 45 -5.04 9.10 2.04
N LYS A 46 -5.43 8.73 0.82
CA LYS A 46 -5.69 9.69 -0.25
C LYS A 46 -6.77 10.70 0.13
N ASP A 47 -7.87 10.24 0.71
CA ASP A 47 -8.97 11.10 1.15
C ASP A 47 -8.53 12.08 2.24
N ARG A 48 -7.43 11.80 2.92
CA ARG A 48 -6.81 12.67 3.93
C ARG A 48 -5.60 13.44 3.42
N GLY A 49 -5.39 13.46 2.11
CA GLY A 49 -4.33 14.25 1.47
C GLY A 49 -2.95 13.59 1.47
N ILE A 50 -2.85 12.31 1.82
CA ILE A 50 -1.58 11.57 1.80
C ILE A 50 -1.47 10.80 0.50
N ARG A 51 -0.35 10.95 -0.21
CA ARG A 51 -0.08 10.22 -1.45
C ARG A 51 0.31 8.78 -1.14
N ALA A 52 -0.60 7.85 -1.35
CA ALA A 52 -0.41 6.46 -0.98
C ALA A 52 -0.64 5.48 -2.16
N GLY A 53 -0.67 5.96 -3.39
CA GLY A 53 -0.90 5.09 -4.54
C GLY A 53 -2.28 4.45 -4.51
N ALA A 54 -3.33 5.26 -4.43
CA ALA A 54 -4.71 4.78 -4.36
C ALA A 54 -5.12 4.03 -5.63
N ALA A 55 -6.02 3.07 -5.49
CA ALA A 55 -6.48 2.27 -6.63
C ALA A 55 -7.34 3.09 -7.59
N ALA A 56 -7.11 2.89 -8.88
CA ALA A 56 -8.05 3.30 -9.91
C ALA A 56 -9.25 2.35 -9.87
N LEU A 57 -10.45 2.90 -9.79
CA LEU A 57 -11.66 2.09 -9.77
C LEU A 57 -11.90 1.42 -11.13
N THR A 58 -12.43 0.20 -11.10
CA THR A 58 -12.91 -0.47 -12.31
C THR A 58 -14.16 0.21 -12.85
N LEU A 59 -14.60 -0.17 -14.05
CA LEU A 59 -15.85 0.34 -14.64
C LEU A 59 -17.08 0.06 -13.76
N HIS A 60 -16.98 -0.94 -12.89
CA HIS A 60 -18.06 -1.31 -11.96
C HIS A 60 -17.83 -0.75 -10.54
N GLY A 61 -16.86 0.12 -10.35
CA GLY A 61 -16.57 0.73 -9.06
C GLY A 61 -15.80 -0.17 -8.10
N ALA A 62 -15.25 -1.28 -8.55
CA ALA A 62 -14.44 -2.16 -7.71
C ALA A 62 -13.00 -1.67 -7.60
N LEU A 63 -12.37 -1.91 -6.45
CA LEU A 63 -10.96 -1.56 -6.21
C LEU A 63 -10.00 -2.62 -6.77
N THR A 64 -10.42 -3.88 -6.81
CA THR A 64 -9.64 -5.00 -7.30
C THR A 64 -10.51 -5.91 -8.15
N VAL A 65 -9.90 -6.72 -8.99
CA VAL A 65 -10.59 -7.74 -9.78
C VAL A 65 -9.84 -9.07 -9.75
N PRO A 66 -10.54 -10.21 -9.85
CA PRO A 66 -9.90 -11.50 -10.04
C PRO A 66 -9.14 -11.52 -11.37
N PHE A 67 -7.94 -12.10 -11.37
CA PHE A 67 -7.10 -12.18 -12.56
C PHE A 67 -6.09 -13.32 -12.43
N LEU A 68 -6.04 -14.22 -13.41
CA LEU A 68 -5.08 -15.32 -13.48
C LEU A 68 -4.94 -16.13 -12.18
N GLY A 69 -6.05 -16.50 -11.58
CA GLY A 69 -6.06 -17.27 -10.33
C GLY A 69 -5.70 -16.49 -9.08
N GLY A 70 -5.55 -15.18 -9.18
CA GLY A 70 -5.25 -14.28 -8.07
C GLY A 70 -6.14 -13.05 -8.11
N GLU A 71 -5.62 -11.95 -7.61
CA GLU A 71 -6.31 -10.67 -7.56
C GLU A 71 -5.36 -9.57 -8.05
N ILE A 72 -5.88 -8.62 -8.81
CA ILE A 72 -5.10 -7.50 -9.35
C ILE A 72 -5.74 -6.16 -8.97
N ALA A 73 -4.91 -5.19 -8.67
CA ALA A 73 -5.29 -3.78 -8.49
C ALA A 73 -4.45 -2.91 -9.43
N LEU A 74 -5.06 -1.87 -9.97
CA LEU A 74 -4.35 -0.79 -10.66
C LEU A 74 -4.24 0.38 -9.71
N LEU A 75 -3.01 0.80 -9.42
CA LEU A 75 -2.72 1.85 -8.46
C LEU A 75 -2.22 3.08 -9.18
N GLU A 76 -2.51 4.25 -8.64
CA GLU A 76 -1.92 5.49 -9.13
C GLU A 76 -0.40 5.45 -8.96
N ASP A 77 0.34 5.88 -9.98
CA ASP A 77 1.78 6.05 -9.86
C ASP A 77 2.08 7.35 -9.09
N VAL A 78 2.67 7.20 -7.91
CA VAL A 78 3.05 8.35 -7.08
C VAL A 78 4.49 8.72 -7.43
N PRO A 79 4.74 9.93 -7.97
CA PRO A 79 6.09 10.37 -8.25
C PRO A 79 6.90 10.49 -6.95
N GLY A 80 8.14 10.06 -7.00
CA GLY A 80 9.00 10.12 -5.84
C GLY A 80 10.36 9.51 -6.12
N ARG A 81 11.21 9.57 -5.13
CA ARG A 81 12.53 8.95 -5.12
C ARG A 81 12.70 8.13 -3.83
N PRO A 82 13.61 7.15 -3.81
CA PRO A 82 13.95 6.47 -2.56
C PRO A 82 14.46 7.45 -1.51
N LEU A 83 14.13 7.17 -0.24
CA LEU A 83 14.66 7.95 0.88
C LEU A 83 16.16 7.76 0.99
N SER A 84 16.85 8.85 1.29
CA SER A 84 18.28 8.84 1.62
C SER A 84 18.49 8.86 3.14
N THR A 85 19.75 8.83 3.57
CA THR A 85 20.12 8.97 4.98
C THR A 85 20.26 10.44 5.42
N SER A 86 19.88 11.41 4.56
CA SER A 86 19.93 12.82 4.90
C SER A 86 18.98 13.15 6.05
N THR A 87 19.33 14.17 6.84
CA THR A 87 18.48 14.64 7.95
C THR A 87 17.13 15.12 7.44
N GLU A 88 17.10 15.79 6.29
CA GLU A 88 15.86 16.27 5.68
C GLU A 88 14.93 15.11 5.31
N ASP A 89 15.45 14.07 4.66
CA ASP A 89 14.67 12.89 4.28
C ASP A 89 14.13 12.16 5.52
N GLN A 90 14.93 12.03 6.56
CA GLN A 90 14.49 11.38 7.80
C GLN A 90 13.41 12.20 8.52
N SER A 91 13.53 13.52 8.52
CA SER A 91 12.50 14.41 9.07
C SER A 91 11.20 14.31 8.29
N ASP A 92 11.27 14.31 6.96
CA ASP A 92 10.10 14.17 6.09
C ASP A 92 9.43 12.81 6.28
N TRP A 93 10.23 11.75 6.40
CA TRP A 93 9.69 10.41 6.66
C TRP A 93 8.97 10.33 8.01
N GLY A 94 9.55 10.91 9.05
CA GLY A 94 8.93 10.95 10.37
C GLY A 94 7.61 11.73 10.37
N ALA A 95 7.57 12.86 9.70
CA ALA A 95 6.34 13.67 9.57
C ALA A 95 5.26 12.91 8.79
N THR A 96 5.62 12.22 7.71
CA THR A 96 4.70 11.40 6.93
C THR A 96 4.16 10.22 7.74
N LEU A 97 5.03 9.54 8.49
CA LEU A 97 4.62 8.44 9.36
C LEU A 97 3.63 8.89 10.43
N ALA A 98 3.89 10.05 11.05
CA ALA A 98 2.97 10.63 12.02
C ALA A 98 1.61 10.94 11.38
N ALA A 99 1.59 11.51 10.17
CA ALA A 99 0.37 11.79 9.45
C ALA A 99 -0.42 10.50 9.13
N VAL A 100 0.26 9.43 8.74
CA VAL A 100 -0.36 8.13 8.50
C VAL A 100 -0.99 7.57 9.78
N HIS A 101 -0.29 7.65 10.91
CA HIS A 101 -0.82 7.19 12.19
C HIS A 101 -2.07 7.96 12.62
N VAL A 102 -2.09 9.26 12.42
CA VAL A 102 -3.27 10.10 12.72
C VAL A 102 -4.44 9.77 11.79
N ALA A 103 -4.15 9.47 10.53
CA ALA A 103 -5.17 9.20 9.53
C ALA A 103 -5.76 7.79 9.62
N GLN A 104 -5.05 6.84 10.25
CA GLN A 104 -5.54 5.47 10.36
C GLN A 104 -6.80 5.42 11.21
N PRO A 105 -7.87 4.74 10.73
CA PRO A 105 -9.01 4.45 11.58
C PRO A 105 -8.56 3.55 12.73
N HIS A 106 -9.09 3.81 13.93
CA HIS A 106 -8.81 3.02 15.13
C HIS A 106 -9.52 1.65 15.05
N SER A 107 -9.21 0.85 14.07
CA SER A 107 -9.63 -0.55 14.03
C SER A 107 -8.45 -1.40 14.44
N HIS A 108 -8.59 -2.10 15.55
CA HIS A 108 -7.66 -3.16 15.89
C HIS A 108 -7.84 -4.27 14.86
N SER A 109 -6.99 -4.26 13.83
CA SER A 109 -6.82 -5.43 12.99
C SER A 109 -5.91 -6.38 13.77
N PRO A 110 -6.41 -7.51 14.30
CA PRO A 110 -5.52 -8.50 14.89
C PRO A 110 -4.61 -9.01 13.78
N GLY A 111 -3.33 -8.81 13.89
CA GLY A 111 -2.37 -9.29 12.92
C GLY A 111 -1.22 -8.34 12.65
N PHE A 112 -1.47 -7.03 12.52
CA PHE A 112 -0.38 -6.08 12.26
C PHE A 112 0.37 -5.67 13.53
N TYR A 113 -0.32 -5.57 14.65
CA TYR A 113 0.28 -5.15 15.93
C TYR A 113 0.55 -6.30 16.89
N SER A 114 0.14 -7.54 16.56
CA SER A 114 0.33 -8.68 17.45
C SER A 114 1.81 -8.89 17.80
N TRP A 115 2.72 -8.75 16.84
CA TRP A 115 4.15 -8.89 17.08
C TRP A 115 4.72 -7.76 17.95
N LEU A 116 4.16 -6.54 17.88
CA LEU A 116 4.54 -5.43 18.76
C LEU A 116 4.10 -5.71 20.19
N ASP A 117 2.90 -6.24 20.37
CA ASP A 117 2.39 -6.64 21.68
C ASP A 117 3.22 -7.78 22.27
N ASP A 118 3.54 -8.78 21.43
CA ASP A 118 4.41 -9.89 21.82
C ASP A 118 5.80 -9.40 22.24
N MET A 119 6.39 -8.47 21.49
CA MET A 119 7.66 -7.85 21.84
C MET A 119 7.58 -7.06 23.15
N SER A 120 6.52 -6.28 23.34
CA SER A 120 6.30 -5.51 24.55
C SER A 120 6.20 -6.42 25.76
N THR A 121 5.45 -7.52 25.65
CA THR A 121 5.32 -8.53 26.71
C THR A 121 6.66 -9.19 27.01
N ALA A 122 7.44 -9.55 25.99
CA ALA A 122 8.75 -10.16 26.16
C ALA A 122 9.76 -9.23 26.84
N LEU A 123 9.67 -7.91 26.62
CA LEU A 123 10.55 -6.92 27.22
C LEU A 123 10.17 -6.57 28.67
N THR A 124 8.94 -6.83 29.09
CA THR A 124 8.45 -6.49 30.43
C THR A 124 8.36 -7.70 31.37
N SER A 125 8.60 -8.89 30.87
CA SER A 125 8.60 -10.12 31.69
C SER A 125 9.95 -10.48 32.24
#